data_963a58511ad8490f4897a1c09e64302e
#
_entry.id   963a58511ad8490f4897a1c09e64302e
#
_cell.length_a   1.000
_cell.length_b   1.000
_cell.length_c   1.000
_cell.angle_alpha   90.00
_cell.angle_beta   90.00
_cell.angle_gamma   90.00
#
_symmetry.space_group_name_H-M   'P 1'
#
loop_
_entity.id
_entity.type
_entity.pdbx_description
1 polymer ?
#
loop_
_entity_poly.entity_id
_entity_poly.type
_entity_poly.pdbx_seq_one_letter_code
_entity_poly.pdbx_strand_id
1 'polypeptide(L)'
;MKKQYGAILLAGGLSSRMGRDKASLEIGGRTMLERLLLILRPLVAETVVMRAPGQILPRISRELQDWIKLGTDSVAERGPLQGIVDALPLLSSEIDKVFLLTCDLPYLTEEWLQTLRDIMTDEYDIVCTEEENITNPLLALYRRPVLEPAAELLAEGKRRPILLWDGWRMARLSSPEET
;
A
#
# COMPACT_ATOMS: atom_id res chain seq x y z
N MET A 1 14.16 -14.37 3.63
CA MET A 1 12.78 -14.18 4.11
C MET A 1 12.17 -12.84 3.71
N LYS A 2 12.93 -11.74 3.78
CA LYS A 2 12.56 -10.43 3.24
C LYS A 2 12.36 -10.43 1.71
N LYS A 3 13.06 -11.28 0.99
CA LYS A 3 13.13 -11.28 -0.49
C LYS A 3 11.81 -11.49 -1.21
N GLN A 4 10.82 -12.11 -0.57
CA GLN A 4 9.50 -12.39 -1.16
C GLN A 4 8.49 -11.28 -0.89
N TYR A 5 8.81 -10.32 -0.03
CA TYR A 5 7.92 -9.24 0.36
C TYR A 5 8.24 -7.96 -0.39
N GLY A 6 7.21 -7.35 -0.91
CA GLY A 6 7.25 -6.01 -1.48
C GLY A 6 6.15 -5.14 -0.91
N ALA A 7 6.16 -3.88 -1.29
CA ALA A 7 5.12 -2.94 -0.93
C ALA A 7 4.75 -2.06 -2.11
N ILE A 8 3.47 -1.72 -2.17
CA ILE A 8 2.92 -0.67 -3.02
C ILE A 8 2.40 0.42 -2.08
N LEU A 9 3.02 1.59 -2.14
CA LEU A 9 2.62 2.77 -1.37
C LEU A 9 1.94 3.77 -2.30
N LEU A 10 0.64 3.94 -2.14
CA LEU A 10 -0.18 4.84 -2.92
C LEU A 10 -0.08 6.26 -2.34
N ALA A 11 0.75 7.09 -2.93
CA ALA A 11 0.99 8.48 -2.50
C ALA A 11 0.05 9.47 -3.19
N GLY A 12 -0.55 9.09 -4.32
CA GLY A 12 -1.57 9.86 -5.02
C GLY A 12 -2.95 9.66 -4.39
N GLY A 13 -3.89 10.55 -4.71
CA GLY A 13 -5.27 10.41 -4.28
C GLY A 13 -6.06 11.70 -4.34
N LEU A 14 -7.35 11.63 -3.99
CA LEU A 14 -8.28 12.75 -3.99
C LEU A 14 -7.99 13.81 -2.90
N SER A 15 -6.97 13.62 -2.08
CA SER A 15 -6.53 14.59 -1.07
C SER A 15 -6.10 15.94 -1.67
N SER A 16 -5.78 15.98 -2.96
CA SER A 16 -5.53 17.21 -3.71
C SER A 16 -6.73 18.15 -3.73
N ARG A 17 -7.97 17.63 -3.58
CA ARG A 17 -9.19 18.43 -3.48
C ARG A 17 -9.27 19.26 -2.19
N MET A 18 -8.57 18.86 -1.13
CA MET A 18 -8.52 19.58 0.14
C MET A 18 -7.33 20.53 0.23
N GLY A 19 -6.57 20.71 -0.86
CA GLY A 19 -5.45 21.64 -0.92
C GLY A 19 -4.20 21.19 -0.13
N ARG A 20 -4.18 19.96 0.37
CA ARG A 20 -3.02 19.39 1.09
C ARG A 20 -2.71 17.99 0.56
N ASP A 21 -1.46 17.82 0.15
CA ASP A 21 -0.92 16.51 -0.18
C ASP A 21 -0.58 15.76 1.12
N LYS A 22 -1.27 14.65 1.37
CA LYS A 22 -1.06 13.83 2.58
C LYS A 22 0.34 13.24 2.66
N ALA A 23 0.98 12.95 1.54
CA ALA A 23 2.36 12.48 1.51
C ALA A 23 3.35 13.50 2.10
N SER A 24 3.03 14.78 1.98
CA SER A 24 3.85 15.92 2.45
C SER A 24 3.55 16.36 3.89
N LEU A 25 2.51 15.83 4.53
CA LEU A 25 2.22 16.14 5.93
C LEU A 25 3.38 15.69 6.81
N GLU A 26 3.78 16.56 7.75
CA GLU A 26 4.86 16.27 8.69
C GLU A 26 4.33 15.77 10.03
N ILE A 27 4.94 14.71 10.52
CA ILE A 27 4.72 14.17 11.86
C ILE A 27 6.08 13.89 12.48
N GLY A 28 6.36 14.53 13.63
CA GLY A 28 7.62 14.34 14.33
C GLY A 28 8.85 14.76 13.51
N GLY A 29 8.73 15.80 12.67
CA GLY A 29 9.82 16.32 11.85
C GLY A 29 10.10 15.55 10.56
N ARG A 30 9.23 14.60 10.20
CA ARG A 30 9.34 13.82 8.95
C ARG A 30 8.03 13.88 8.19
N THR A 31 8.12 13.84 6.86
CA THR A 31 6.92 13.71 6.03
C THR A 31 6.30 12.33 6.19
N MET A 32 5.01 12.23 5.94
CA MET A 32 4.30 10.96 5.99
C MET A 32 4.93 9.94 5.05
N LEU A 33 5.31 10.35 3.85
CA LEU A 33 5.98 9.48 2.88
C LEU A 33 7.28 8.90 3.47
N GLU A 34 8.16 9.76 3.98
CA GLU A 34 9.44 9.30 4.55
C GLU A 34 9.22 8.36 5.74
N ARG A 35 8.28 8.71 6.61
CA ARG A 35 7.94 7.89 7.77
C ARG A 35 7.50 6.48 7.38
N LEU A 36 6.59 6.35 6.41
CA LEU A 36 6.10 5.05 5.96
C LEU A 36 7.19 4.24 5.25
N LEU A 37 8.05 4.88 4.47
CA LEU A 37 9.18 4.21 3.83
C LEU A 37 10.17 3.65 4.86
N LEU A 38 10.43 4.37 5.94
CA LEU A 38 11.30 3.90 7.04
C LEU A 38 10.67 2.71 7.78
N ILE A 39 9.35 2.68 7.95
CA ILE A 39 8.63 1.54 8.54
C ILE A 39 8.73 0.31 7.63
N LEU A 40 8.59 0.49 6.32
CA LEU A 40 8.60 -0.61 5.34
C LEU A 40 9.99 -1.21 5.12
N ARG A 41 11.03 -0.41 5.18
CA ARG A 41 12.37 -0.81 4.77
C ARG A 41 12.92 -2.07 5.42
N PRO A 42 12.77 -2.30 6.75
CA PRO A 42 13.24 -3.54 7.36
C PRO A 42 12.38 -4.76 7.00
N LEU A 43 11.18 -4.58 6.49
CA LEU A 43 10.21 -5.64 6.29
C LEU A 43 10.12 -6.16 4.85
N VAL A 44 10.47 -5.35 3.86
CA VAL A 44 10.29 -5.68 2.43
C VAL A 44 11.58 -5.50 1.64
N ALA A 45 11.70 -6.24 0.56
CA ALA A 45 12.86 -6.15 -0.35
C ALA A 45 12.72 -4.98 -1.33
N GLU A 46 11.50 -4.70 -1.78
CA GLU A 46 11.20 -3.68 -2.79
C GLU A 46 9.98 -2.88 -2.37
N THR A 47 9.98 -1.59 -2.68
CA THR A 47 8.82 -0.71 -2.52
C THR A 47 8.61 0.11 -3.78
N VAL A 48 7.38 0.09 -4.29
CA VAL A 48 6.93 0.96 -5.36
C VAL A 48 6.09 2.07 -4.76
N VAL A 49 6.49 3.32 -5.00
CA VAL A 49 5.70 4.50 -4.62
C VAL A 49 4.96 4.98 -5.86
N MET A 50 3.64 5.01 -5.80
CA MET A 50 2.78 5.48 -6.88
C MET A 50 2.28 6.89 -6.60
N ARG A 51 2.47 7.79 -7.55
CA ARG A 51 1.96 9.17 -7.49
C ARG A 51 0.91 9.43 -8.56
N ALA A 52 0.09 10.43 -8.32
CA ALA A 52 -0.82 10.96 -9.34
C ALA A 52 -0.04 11.71 -10.43
N PRO A 53 -0.58 11.79 -11.67
CA PRO A 53 0.04 12.62 -12.70
C PRO A 53 0.22 14.08 -12.24
N GLY A 54 1.43 14.60 -12.40
CA GLY A 54 1.77 15.96 -12.00
C GLY A 54 2.00 16.18 -10.50
N GLN A 55 1.81 15.17 -9.66
CA GLN A 55 2.09 15.29 -8.24
C GLN A 55 3.59 15.39 -7.97
N ILE A 56 3.97 16.37 -7.17
CA ILE A 56 5.34 16.54 -6.67
C ILE A 56 5.40 15.92 -5.28
N LEU A 57 6.18 14.85 -5.15
CA LEU A 57 6.38 14.20 -3.86
C LEU A 57 7.35 15.01 -2.99
N PRO A 58 7.20 14.95 -1.64
CA PRO A 58 8.15 15.57 -0.74
C PRO A 58 9.53 14.92 -0.89
N ARG A 59 10.56 15.67 -0.52
CA ARG A 59 11.93 15.16 -0.50
C ARG A 59 12.06 14.04 0.53
N ILE A 60 12.77 13.00 0.14
CA ILE A 60 13.21 11.92 1.02
C ILE A 60 14.73 11.81 0.95
N SER A 61 15.32 11.12 1.91
CA SER A 61 16.77 10.89 1.91
C SER A 61 17.21 10.19 0.63
N ARG A 62 18.46 10.45 0.19
CA ARG A 62 19.02 9.80 -0.99
C ARG A 62 19.01 8.27 -0.87
N GLU A 63 19.29 7.78 0.32
CA GLU A 63 19.26 6.35 0.61
C GLU A 63 17.90 5.70 0.36
N LEU A 64 16.81 6.39 0.72
CA LEU A 64 15.45 5.94 0.40
C LEU A 64 15.13 6.09 -1.09
N GLN A 65 15.60 7.16 -1.74
CA GLN A 65 15.43 7.36 -3.19
C GLN A 65 16.04 6.20 -3.99
N ASP A 66 17.23 5.78 -3.60
CA ASP A 66 17.94 4.69 -4.28
C ASP A 66 17.27 3.32 -4.05
N TRP A 67 16.51 3.19 -2.97
CA TRP A 67 15.83 1.95 -2.62
C TRP A 67 14.45 1.80 -3.27
N ILE A 68 13.68 2.89 -3.42
CA ILE A 68 12.32 2.83 -3.97
C ILE A 68 12.31 2.81 -5.50
N LYS A 69 11.21 2.30 -6.04
CA LYS A 69 10.82 2.52 -7.44
C LYS A 69 9.67 3.51 -7.47
N LEU A 70 9.77 4.53 -8.29
CA LEU A 70 8.74 5.55 -8.44
C LEU A 70 7.93 5.28 -9.69
N GLY A 71 6.61 5.18 -9.54
CA GLY A 71 5.67 5.10 -10.64
C GLY A 71 4.67 6.27 -10.62
N THR A 72 4.03 6.48 -11.74
CA THR A 72 2.96 7.48 -11.89
C THR A 72 1.73 6.79 -12.47
N ASP A 73 0.55 7.07 -11.90
CA ASP A 73 -0.71 6.55 -12.44
C ASP A 73 -0.82 6.92 -13.93
N SER A 74 -1.05 5.93 -14.77
CA SER A 74 -1.16 6.13 -16.22
C SER A 74 -2.42 6.88 -16.62
N VAL A 75 -3.46 6.81 -15.77
CA VAL A 75 -4.73 7.53 -15.95
C VAL A 75 -5.09 8.21 -14.63
N ALA A 76 -5.34 9.53 -14.70
CA ALA A 76 -5.71 10.31 -13.54
C ALA A 76 -7.10 9.91 -12.99
N GLU A 77 -7.26 10.07 -11.68
CA GLU A 77 -8.55 9.99 -10.98
C GLU A 77 -9.30 8.65 -11.09
N ARG A 78 -8.58 7.55 -11.33
CA ARG A 78 -9.16 6.19 -11.32
C ARG A 78 -9.03 5.46 -9.99
N GLY A 79 -8.52 6.15 -8.97
CA GLY A 79 -8.43 5.64 -7.62
C GLY A 79 -7.36 4.55 -7.40
N PRO A 80 -7.44 3.83 -6.28
CA PRO A 80 -6.40 2.88 -5.87
C PRO A 80 -6.16 1.72 -6.84
N LEU A 81 -7.18 1.24 -7.55
CA LEU A 81 -7.01 0.15 -8.52
C LEU A 81 -6.06 0.52 -9.65
N GLN A 82 -6.08 1.79 -10.10
CA GLN A 82 -5.13 2.25 -11.12
C GLN A 82 -3.69 2.20 -10.61
N GLY A 83 -3.46 2.65 -9.40
CA GLY A 83 -2.14 2.56 -8.77
C GLY A 83 -1.65 1.12 -8.65
N ILE A 84 -2.51 0.17 -8.31
CA ILE A 84 -2.17 -1.25 -8.25
C ILE A 84 -1.77 -1.77 -9.64
N VAL A 85 -2.58 -1.49 -10.65
CA VAL A 85 -2.32 -1.93 -12.04
C VAL A 85 -0.97 -1.43 -12.54
N ASP A 86 -0.66 -0.16 -12.30
CA ASP A 86 0.57 0.45 -12.77
C ASP A 86 1.79 0.06 -11.91
N ALA A 87 1.58 -0.27 -10.63
CA ALA A 87 2.65 -0.66 -9.72
C ALA A 87 3.11 -2.10 -9.88
N LEU A 88 2.20 -3.04 -10.13
CA LEU A 88 2.53 -4.47 -10.19
C LEU A 88 3.67 -4.81 -11.17
N PRO A 89 3.70 -4.26 -12.38
CA PRO A 89 4.80 -4.53 -13.30
C PRO A 89 6.16 -3.99 -12.85
N LEU A 90 6.19 -3.06 -11.90
CA LEU A 90 7.41 -2.48 -11.35
C LEU A 90 8.03 -3.34 -10.25
N LEU A 91 7.25 -4.24 -9.65
CA LEU A 91 7.76 -5.23 -8.71
C LEU A 91 8.40 -6.40 -9.47
N SER A 92 9.54 -6.89 -8.97
CA SER A 92 10.18 -8.06 -9.56
C SER A 92 9.29 -9.31 -9.40
N SER A 93 9.51 -10.31 -10.24
CA SER A 93 8.75 -11.56 -10.24
C SER A 93 8.94 -12.39 -8.96
N GLU A 94 9.99 -12.12 -8.19
CA GLU A 94 10.26 -12.80 -6.93
C GLU A 94 9.35 -12.33 -5.78
N ILE A 95 8.71 -11.17 -5.93
CA ILE A 95 7.79 -10.64 -4.94
C ILE A 95 6.43 -11.31 -5.09
N ASP A 96 6.06 -12.14 -4.13
CA ASP A 96 4.76 -12.83 -4.10
C ASP A 96 3.81 -12.35 -2.99
N LYS A 97 4.32 -11.60 -2.01
CA LYS A 97 3.53 -10.99 -0.93
C LYS A 97 3.73 -9.47 -0.95
N VAL A 98 2.64 -8.75 -0.99
CA VAL A 98 2.64 -7.30 -1.22
C VAL A 98 1.84 -6.58 -0.13
N PHE A 99 2.50 -5.71 0.63
CA PHE A 99 1.80 -4.71 1.44
C PHE A 99 1.21 -3.65 0.52
N LEU A 100 -0.07 -3.38 0.67
CA LEU A 100 -0.75 -2.28 -0.01
C LEU A 100 -1.10 -1.22 1.02
N LEU A 101 -0.50 -0.05 0.91
CA LEU A 101 -0.64 1.05 1.85
C LEU A 101 -0.96 2.36 1.13
N THR A 102 -1.63 3.26 1.85
CA THR A 102 -1.77 4.68 1.45
C THR A 102 -0.90 5.57 2.33
N CYS A 103 -0.70 6.82 1.91
CA CYS A 103 0.00 7.82 2.72
C CYS A 103 -0.86 8.45 3.84
N ASP A 104 -2.03 7.91 4.12
CA ASP A 104 -2.95 8.37 5.16
C ASP A 104 -2.99 7.41 6.37
N LEU A 105 -1.83 7.08 6.89
CA LEU A 105 -1.67 6.12 8.00
C LEU A 105 -0.75 6.70 9.08
N PRO A 106 -1.18 7.77 9.79
CA PRO A 106 -0.33 8.49 10.74
C PRO A 106 0.07 7.68 11.97
N TYR A 107 -0.71 6.66 12.33
CA TYR A 107 -0.49 5.83 13.51
C TYR A 107 0.14 4.46 13.18
N LEU A 108 0.46 4.19 11.91
CA LEU A 108 1.08 2.93 11.52
C LEU A 108 2.43 2.76 12.19
N THR A 109 2.66 1.55 12.70
CA THR A 109 3.94 1.14 13.30
C THR A 109 4.55 -0.03 12.54
N GLU A 110 5.85 -0.23 12.73
CA GLU A 110 6.55 -1.40 12.18
C GLU A 110 5.98 -2.70 12.78
N GLU A 111 5.68 -2.71 14.07
CA GLU A 111 5.09 -3.86 14.76
C GLU A 111 3.75 -4.28 14.16
N TRP A 112 2.94 -3.32 13.73
CA TRP A 112 1.67 -3.63 13.08
C TRP A 112 1.87 -4.39 11.78
N LEU A 113 2.77 -3.93 10.93
CA LEU A 113 3.10 -4.61 9.67
C LEU A 113 3.77 -5.96 9.91
N GLN A 114 4.63 -6.05 10.93
CA GLN A 114 5.23 -7.32 11.33
C GLN A 114 4.16 -8.33 11.76
N THR A 115 3.14 -7.89 12.48
CA THR A 115 2.02 -8.74 12.88
C THR A 115 1.23 -9.23 11.66
N LEU A 116 0.98 -8.37 10.67
CA LEU A 116 0.37 -8.82 9.41
C LEU A 116 1.20 -9.90 8.71
N ARG A 117 2.52 -9.77 8.72
CA ARG A 117 3.42 -10.80 8.19
C ARG A 117 3.33 -12.10 8.96
N ASP A 118 3.30 -12.03 10.28
CA ASP A 118 3.25 -13.22 11.15
C ASP A 118 1.94 -14.00 10.97
N ILE A 119 0.84 -13.30 10.70
CA ILE A 119 -0.47 -13.92 10.41
C ILE A 119 -0.49 -14.54 9.00
N MET A 120 0.23 -13.97 8.05
CA MET A 120 0.26 -14.45 6.66
C MET A 120 0.97 -15.80 6.57
N THR A 121 0.18 -16.86 6.65
CA THR A 121 0.60 -18.24 6.45
C THR A 121 0.10 -18.75 5.10
N ASP A 122 0.39 -20.00 4.78
CA ASP A 122 -0.14 -20.63 3.55
C ASP A 122 -1.67 -20.84 3.56
N GLU A 123 -2.30 -20.63 4.71
CA GLU A 123 -3.75 -20.71 4.86
C GLU A 123 -4.49 -19.46 4.35
N TYR A 124 -3.78 -18.32 4.22
CA TYR A 124 -4.39 -17.04 3.88
C TYR A 124 -3.82 -16.44 2.60
N ASP A 125 -4.66 -15.77 1.88
CA ASP A 125 -4.32 -15.02 0.67
C ASP A 125 -4.31 -13.50 0.94
N ILE A 126 -5.07 -13.08 1.95
CA ILE A 126 -5.19 -11.69 2.39
C ILE A 126 -5.11 -11.64 3.92
N VAL A 127 -4.31 -10.73 4.45
CA VAL A 127 -4.36 -10.33 5.86
C VAL A 127 -4.65 -8.84 5.91
N CYS A 128 -5.82 -8.47 6.39
CA CYS A 128 -6.26 -7.07 6.41
C CYS A 128 -6.39 -6.54 7.84
N THR A 129 -6.35 -5.23 7.95
CA THR A 129 -6.69 -4.51 9.18
C THR A 129 -8.19 -4.27 9.24
N GLU A 130 -8.77 -4.49 10.41
CA GLU A 130 -10.17 -4.19 10.71
C GLU A 130 -10.24 -3.27 11.93
N GLU A 131 -10.96 -2.17 11.79
CA GLU A 131 -11.22 -1.21 12.85
C GLU A 131 -12.73 -0.94 12.90
N GLU A 132 -13.34 -1.05 14.08
CA GLU A 132 -14.78 -0.87 14.26
C GLU A 132 -15.65 -1.68 13.28
N ASN A 133 -15.25 -2.92 12.97
CA ASN A 133 -15.88 -3.79 11.97
C ASN A 133 -15.77 -3.29 10.51
N ILE A 134 -14.90 -2.31 10.27
CA ILE A 134 -14.61 -1.81 8.92
C ILE A 134 -13.22 -2.31 8.51
N THR A 135 -13.17 -3.07 7.44
CA THR A 135 -11.90 -3.55 6.86
C THR A 135 -11.29 -2.50 5.96
N ASN A 136 -9.98 -2.35 6.04
CA ASN A 136 -9.24 -1.40 5.20
C ASN A 136 -8.42 -2.14 4.14
N PRO A 137 -8.87 -2.16 2.88
CA PRO A 137 -8.12 -2.81 1.79
C PRO A 137 -6.80 -2.12 1.45
N LEU A 138 -6.58 -0.89 1.93
CA LEU A 138 -5.38 -0.10 1.73
C LEU A 138 -4.49 -0.05 2.98
N LEU A 139 -4.67 -0.98 3.88
CA LEU A 139 -3.76 -1.35 4.95
C LEU A 139 -3.86 -2.87 5.13
N ALA A 140 -3.26 -3.57 4.20
CA ALA A 140 -3.36 -5.02 4.13
C ALA A 140 -2.14 -5.64 3.46
N LEU A 141 -1.96 -6.93 3.71
CA LEU A 141 -0.94 -7.76 3.07
C LEU A 141 -1.65 -8.76 2.15
N TYR A 142 -1.22 -8.81 0.91
CA TYR A 142 -1.82 -9.63 -0.14
C TYR A 142 -0.82 -10.63 -0.71
N ARG A 143 -1.28 -11.82 -1.05
CA ARG A 143 -0.59 -12.60 -2.08
C ARG A 143 -0.76 -11.92 -3.43
N ARG A 144 0.29 -11.86 -4.20
CA ARG A 144 0.31 -11.15 -5.49
C ARG A 144 -0.86 -11.51 -6.43
N PRO A 145 -1.26 -12.79 -6.59
CA PRO A 145 -2.38 -13.15 -7.46
C PRO A 145 -3.71 -12.47 -7.11
N VAL A 146 -3.91 -12.07 -5.85
CA VAL A 146 -5.12 -11.34 -5.42
C VAL A 146 -5.21 -9.97 -6.09
N LEU A 147 -4.08 -9.33 -6.36
CA LEU A 147 -4.00 -7.99 -6.93
C LEU A 147 -4.07 -7.98 -8.47
N GLU A 148 -3.72 -9.09 -9.11
CA GLU A 148 -3.65 -9.18 -10.58
C GLU A 148 -4.97 -8.86 -11.31
N PRO A 149 -6.18 -9.20 -10.80
CA PRO A 149 -7.43 -8.85 -11.45
C PRO A 149 -7.80 -7.36 -11.44
N ALA A 150 -7.00 -6.50 -10.84
CA ALA A 150 -7.29 -5.06 -10.77
C ALA A 150 -7.50 -4.42 -12.15
N ALA A 151 -6.76 -4.84 -13.16
CA ALA A 151 -6.92 -4.35 -14.53
C ALA A 151 -8.29 -4.70 -15.14
N GLU A 152 -8.77 -5.92 -14.88
CA GLU A 152 -10.08 -6.37 -15.34
C GLU A 152 -11.22 -5.59 -14.66
N LEU A 153 -11.10 -5.36 -13.35
CA LEU A 153 -12.06 -4.56 -12.59
C LEU A 153 -12.15 -3.12 -13.14
N LEU A 154 -11.02 -2.50 -13.45
CA LEU A 154 -11.00 -1.18 -14.06
C LEU A 154 -11.65 -1.18 -15.46
N ALA A 155 -11.38 -2.19 -16.28
CA ALA A 155 -11.98 -2.33 -17.60
C ALA A 155 -13.51 -2.47 -17.53
N GLU A 156 -14.03 -3.05 -16.44
CA GLU A 156 -15.47 -3.14 -16.16
C GLU A 156 -16.07 -1.86 -15.54
N GLY A 157 -15.27 -0.81 -15.36
CA GLY A 157 -15.69 0.44 -14.73
C GLY A 157 -15.76 0.40 -13.21
N LYS A 158 -15.26 -0.66 -12.59
CA LYS A 158 -15.24 -0.81 -11.13
C LYS A 158 -14.02 -0.07 -10.55
N ARG A 159 -14.17 0.46 -9.33
CA ARG A 159 -13.16 1.32 -8.71
C ARG A 159 -12.78 0.94 -7.28
N ARG A 160 -13.59 0.11 -6.62
CA ARG A 160 -13.39 -0.23 -5.21
C ARG A 160 -12.43 -1.39 -5.04
N PRO A 161 -11.30 -1.22 -4.30
CA PRO A 161 -10.32 -2.28 -4.06
C PRO A 161 -10.87 -3.51 -3.37
N ILE A 162 -11.91 -3.34 -2.54
CA ILE A 162 -12.56 -4.46 -1.84
C ILE A 162 -13.10 -5.53 -2.80
N LEU A 163 -13.38 -5.18 -4.05
CA LEU A 163 -13.84 -6.12 -5.06
C LEU A 163 -12.77 -7.15 -5.47
N LEU A 164 -11.50 -6.91 -5.14
CA LEU A 164 -10.43 -7.89 -5.32
C LEU A 164 -10.55 -9.09 -4.36
N TRP A 165 -11.31 -8.97 -3.29
CA TRP A 165 -11.33 -9.94 -2.19
C TRP A 165 -12.19 -11.17 -2.43
N ASP A 166 -13.07 -11.13 -3.41
CA ASP A 166 -14.02 -12.20 -3.68
C ASP A 166 -13.32 -13.52 -3.97
N GLY A 167 -13.71 -14.57 -3.25
CA GLY A 167 -13.19 -15.91 -3.43
C GLY A 167 -11.84 -16.22 -2.78
N TRP A 168 -11.20 -15.27 -2.12
CA TRP A 168 -9.91 -15.44 -1.46
C TRP A 168 -10.04 -15.72 0.04
N ARG A 169 -9.09 -16.47 0.61
CA ARG A 169 -9.02 -16.77 2.04
C ARG A 169 -8.42 -15.57 2.79
N MET A 170 -9.08 -15.14 3.85
CA MET A 170 -8.76 -13.90 4.53
C MET A 170 -8.61 -14.08 6.04
N ALA A 171 -7.58 -13.46 6.62
CA ALA A 171 -7.46 -13.21 8.05
C ALA A 171 -7.60 -11.71 8.33
N ARG A 172 -8.06 -11.37 9.53
CA ARG A 172 -8.27 -9.99 9.97
C ARG A 172 -7.49 -9.72 11.24
N LEU A 173 -6.80 -8.60 11.26
CA LEU A 173 -6.15 -8.06 12.45
C LEU A 173 -6.97 -6.87 12.93
N SER A 174 -7.58 -7.01 14.10
CA SER A 174 -8.32 -5.91 14.73
C SER A 174 -7.38 -4.98 15.47
N SER A 175 -7.60 -3.69 15.36
CA SER A 175 -6.96 -2.71 16.23
C SER A 175 -7.27 -3.05 17.69
N PRO A 176 -6.30 -2.95 18.62
CA PRO A 176 -6.61 -3.01 20.03
C PRO A 176 -7.63 -1.90 20.32
N GLU A 177 -8.76 -2.26 20.90
CA GLU A 177 -9.69 -1.27 21.39
C GLU A 177 -8.94 -0.32 22.34
N GLU A 178 -9.02 0.98 22.08
CA GLU A 178 -8.56 1.97 23.06
C GLU A 178 -9.45 1.84 24.28
N THR A 179 -8.93 1.18 25.32
CA THR A 179 -9.53 1.13 26.64
C THR A 179 -9.18 2.38 27.44
#